data_7465aabc22b8f8cab62608ec431d77bf
#
_entry.id   7465aabc22b8f8cab62608ec431d77bf
#
_cell.length_a   1.000
_cell.length_b   1.000
_cell.length_c   1.000
_cell.angle_alpha   90.00
_cell.angle_beta   90.00
_cell.angle_gamma   90.00
#
_symmetry.space_group_name_H-M   'P 1'
#
loop_
_entity.id
_entity.type
_entity.pdbx_description
1 polymer ?
#
loop_
_entity_poly.entity_id
_entity_poly.type
_entity_poly.pdbx_seq_one_letter_code
_entity_poly.pdbx_strand_id
1 'polypeptide(L)'
;GLVRRVIITPANINDSTPADALVMGDEQAVYADKAYDKRARRKALEDRGIFAGLMHRPNQYHPLTSRQTAFNKRITKLRAPVEHVFGTLKNHYRLRRTRYIGLERTAVQITLACMAMNIKRCLVLART
;
A
#
# COMPACT_ATOMS: atom_id res chain seq x y z
N GLY A 1 -1.60 11.51 4.37
CA GLY A 1 -2.68 10.61 3.95
C GLY A 1 -3.34 9.93 5.13
N LEU A 2 -4.49 9.36 4.88
CA LEU A 2 -5.26 8.55 5.83
C LEU A 2 -5.22 7.09 5.42
N VAL A 3 -5.20 6.19 6.39
CA VAL A 3 -5.35 4.75 6.15
C VAL A 3 -6.84 4.45 5.98
N ARG A 4 -7.24 3.98 4.81
CA ARG A 4 -8.65 3.66 4.49
C ARG A 4 -8.98 2.20 4.77
N ARG A 5 -8.05 1.30 4.48
CA ARG A 5 -8.23 -0.13 4.64
C ARG A 5 -6.92 -0.81 5.04
N VAL A 6 -7.02 -1.82 5.88
CA VAL A 6 -5.90 -2.66 6.32
C VAL A 6 -6.33 -4.12 6.19
N ILE A 7 -5.44 -4.94 5.65
CA ILE A 7 -5.59 -6.39 5.64
C ILE A 7 -4.35 -6.97 6.29
N ILE A 8 -4.54 -7.85 7.25
CA ILE A 8 -3.48 -8.54 7.97
C ILE A 8 -3.52 -10.01 7.57
N THR A 9 -2.40 -10.51 7.11
CA THR A 9 -2.25 -11.89 6.67
C THR A 9 -1.12 -12.59 7.42
N PRO A 10 -1.14 -13.93 7.53
CA PRO A 10 0.00 -14.69 8.03
C PRO A 10 1.26 -14.41 7.22
N ALA A 11 2.43 -14.49 7.85
CA ALA A 11 3.72 -14.17 7.23
C ALA A 11 4.10 -15.05 6.02
N ASN A 12 3.47 -16.21 5.88
CA ASN A 12 3.67 -17.10 4.74
C ASN A 12 2.85 -16.73 3.50
N ILE A 13 1.93 -15.77 3.62
CA ILE A 13 1.15 -15.26 2.49
C ILE A 13 1.90 -14.10 1.84
N ASN A 14 2.07 -14.18 0.52
CA ASN A 14 2.67 -13.09 -0.24
C ASN A 14 1.77 -11.85 -0.21
N ASP A 15 2.32 -10.69 0.10
CA ASP A 15 1.59 -9.42 0.22
C ASP A 15 0.81 -9.03 -1.04
N SER A 16 1.25 -9.51 -2.20
CA SER A 16 0.55 -9.24 -3.46
C SER A 16 -0.76 -10.05 -3.60
N THR A 17 -0.95 -11.12 -2.84
CA THR A 17 -2.15 -11.98 -2.91
C THR A 17 -3.41 -11.25 -2.46
N PRO A 18 -3.46 -10.61 -1.26
CA PRO A 18 -4.63 -9.88 -0.82
C PRO A 18 -4.76 -8.46 -1.40
N ALA A 19 -3.81 -8.03 -2.24
CA ALA A 19 -3.75 -6.64 -2.71
C ALA A 19 -5.01 -6.18 -3.45
N ASP A 20 -5.63 -7.06 -4.22
CA ASP A 20 -6.84 -6.72 -4.98
C ASP A 20 -8.05 -6.42 -4.06
N ALA A 21 -8.08 -7.02 -2.87
CA ALA A 21 -9.09 -6.76 -1.85
C ALA A 21 -8.92 -5.39 -1.16
N LEU A 22 -7.77 -4.74 -1.30
CA LEU A 22 -7.55 -3.37 -0.80
C LEU A 22 -8.20 -2.31 -1.67
N VAL A 23 -8.46 -2.61 -2.94
CA VAL A 23 -9.07 -1.68 -3.90
C VAL A 23 -10.58 -1.68 -3.70
N MET A 24 -11.14 -0.55 -3.28
CA MET A 24 -12.57 -0.40 -2.98
C MET A 24 -13.40 -0.10 -4.23
N GLY A 25 -12.80 0.51 -5.25
CA GLY A 25 -13.44 0.80 -6.53
C GLY A 25 -13.81 2.25 -6.77
N ASP A 26 -13.66 3.08 -5.76
CA ASP A 26 -13.86 4.53 -5.83
C ASP A 26 -12.54 5.31 -6.01
N GLU A 27 -11.42 4.59 -6.15
CA GLU A 27 -10.12 5.20 -6.39
C GLU A 27 -9.99 5.67 -7.84
N GLN A 28 -9.37 6.83 -8.04
CA GLN A 28 -8.99 7.31 -9.37
C GLN A 28 -7.68 6.66 -9.85
N ALA A 29 -6.81 6.29 -8.91
CA ALA A 29 -5.51 5.69 -9.19
C ALA A 29 -5.06 4.79 -8.04
N VAL A 30 -4.35 3.72 -8.38
CA VAL A 30 -3.68 2.82 -7.44
C VAL A 30 -2.19 2.83 -7.74
N TYR A 31 -1.39 3.15 -6.74
CA TYR A 31 0.08 3.16 -6.84
C TYR A 31 0.66 2.04 -6.00
N ALA A 32 1.45 1.16 -6.62
CA ALA A 32 2.05 0.03 -5.93
C ALA A 32 3.46 -0.27 -6.43
N ASP A 33 4.23 -1.00 -5.59
CA ASP A 33 5.58 -1.43 -5.88
C ASP A 33 5.60 -2.53 -6.96
N LYS A 34 6.78 -2.78 -7.50
CA LYS A 34 7.08 -3.83 -8.49
C LYS A 34 6.67 -5.25 -8.05
N ALA A 35 6.59 -5.51 -6.73
CA ALA A 35 6.07 -6.77 -6.20
C ALA A 35 4.61 -7.03 -6.57
N TYR A 36 3.86 -5.97 -6.86
CA TYR A 36 2.44 -6.02 -7.22
C TYR A 36 2.21 -6.03 -8.73
N ASP A 37 3.27 -6.02 -9.54
CA ASP A 37 3.20 -5.99 -11.00
C ASP A 37 2.69 -7.31 -11.55
N LYS A 38 1.41 -7.34 -11.89
CA LYS A 38 0.73 -8.44 -12.59
C LYS A 38 -0.10 -7.87 -13.75
N ARG A 39 0.06 -8.45 -14.94
CA ARG A 39 -0.69 -8.02 -16.13
C ARG A 39 -2.21 -8.08 -15.91
N ALA A 40 -2.69 -9.16 -15.29
CA ALA A 40 -4.11 -9.30 -14.95
C ALA A 40 -4.62 -8.19 -14.01
N ARG A 41 -3.81 -7.78 -13.03
CA ARG A 41 -4.15 -6.69 -12.11
C ARG A 41 -4.21 -5.34 -12.81
N ARG A 42 -3.26 -5.04 -13.70
CA ARG A 42 -3.31 -3.81 -14.51
C ARG A 42 -4.59 -3.75 -15.31
N LYS A 43 -4.90 -4.82 -16.02
CA LYS A 43 -6.12 -4.90 -16.82
C LYS A 43 -7.38 -4.74 -15.95
N ALA A 44 -7.47 -5.42 -14.82
CA ALA A 44 -8.61 -5.31 -13.91
C ALA A 44 -8.82 -3.90 -13.36
N LEU A 45 -7.74 -3.14 -13.10
CA LEU A 45 -7.82 -1.74 -12.69
C LEU A 45 -8.29 -0.86 -13.86
N GLU A 46 -7.71 -1.04 -15.04
CA GLU A 46 -8.07 -0.30 -16.25
C GLU A 46 -9.53 -0.53 -16.66
N ASP A 47 -10.02 -1.76 -16.59
CA ASP A 47 -11.41 -2.14 -16.87
C ASP A 47 -12.40 -1.45 -15.90
N ARG A 48 -11.93 -1.08 -14.70
CA ARG A 48 -12.69 -0.32 -13.69
C ARG A 48 -12.50 1.20 -13.80
N GLY A 49 -11.77 1.67 -14.80
CA GLY A 49 -11.45 3.08 -14.97
C GLY A 49 -10.45 3.63 -13.96
N ILE A 50 -9.69 2.76 -13.29
CA ILE A 50 -8.70 3.12 -12.27
C ILE A 50 -7.31 3.14 -12.90
N PHE A 51 -6.58 4.24 -12.72
CA PHE A 51 -5.20 4.31 -13.23
C PHE A 51 -4.29 3.31 -12.50
N ALA A 52 -3.67 2.39 -13.25
CA ALA A 52 -2.78 1.37 -12.72
C ALA A 52 -1.33 1.87 -12.61
N GLY A 53 -1.03 2.59 -11.54
CA GLY A 53 0.31 3.07 -11.20
C GLY A 53 1.21 2.00 -10.57
N LEU A 54 1.21 0.78 -11.13
CA LEU A 54 2.05 -0.31 -10.64
C LEU A 54 3.45 -0.18 -11.24
N MET A 55 4.50 -0.22 -10.41
CA MET A 55 5.87 -0.17 -10.91
C MET A 55 6.18 -1.42 -11.72
N HIS A 56 6.83 -1.23 -12.86
CA HIS A 56 7.25 -2.34 -13.72
C HIS A 56 8.38 -3.15 -13.07
N ARG A 57 8.26 -4.48 -13.13
CA ARG A 57 9.28 -5.42 -12.67
C ARG A 57 10.18 -5.81 -13.84
N PRO A 58 11.52 -5.71 -13.71
CA PRO A 58 12.41 -6.26 -14.72
C PRO A 58 12.32 -7.79 -14.73
N ASN A 59 12.42 -8.37 -15.92
CA ASN A 59 12.57 -9.81 -16.11
C ASN A 59 14.02 -10.11 -16.48
N GLN A 60 14.49 -11.32 -16.21
CA GLN A 60 15.84 -11.78 -16.56
C GLN A 60 16.15 -11.62 -18.06
N TYR A 61 15.15 -11.80 -18.92
CA TYR A 61 15.27 -11.72 -20.39
C TYR A 61 14.81 -10.38 -20.98
N HIS A 62 14.14 -9.56 -20.18
CA HIS A 62 13.57 -8.28 -20.63
C HIS A 62 13.87 -7.20 -19.60
N PRO A 63 15.00 -6.48 -19.72
CA PRO A 63 15.29 -5.33 -18.89
C PRO A 63 14.26 -4.23 -19.12
N LEU A 64 14.11 -3.35 -18.13
CA LEU A 64 13.18 -2.22 -18.23
C LEU A 64 13.60 -1.28 -19.37
N THR A 65 12.63 -0.86 -20.16
CA THR A 65 12.84 0.23 -21.15
C THR A 65 13.05 1.57 -20.43
N SER A 66 13.61 2.55 -21.15
CA SER A 66 13.77 3.92 -20.62
C SER A 66 12.44 4.53 -20.16
N ARG A 67 11.34 4.25 -20.88
CA ARG A 67 10.00 4.71 -20.52
C ARG A 67 9.52 4.06 -19.22
N GLN A 68 9.71 2.76 -19.05
CA GLN A 68 9.35 2.03 -17.83
C GLN A 68 10.17 2.48 -16.62
N THR A 69 11.45 2.77 -16.81
CA THR A 69 12.32 3.31 -15.79
C THR A 69 11.87 4.70 -15.33
N ALA A 70 11.55 5.59 -16.28
CA ALA A 70 11.03 6.92 -15.99
C ALA A 70 9.66 6.84 -15.29
N PHE A 71 8.79 5.94 -15.73
CA PHE A 71 7.50 5.67 -15.10
C PHE A 71 7.70 5.21 -13.64
N ASN A 72 8.56 4.24 -13.40
CA ASN A 72 8.85 3.74 -12.06
C ASN A 72 9.37 4.85 -11.14
N LYS A 73 10.26 5.72 -11.63
CA LYS A 73 10.78 6.87 -10.87
C LYS A 73 9.66 7.84 -10.47
N ARG A 74 8.69 8.08 -11.36
CA ARG A 74 7.52 8.90 -11.07
C ARG A 74 6.62 8.25 -10.01
N ILE A 75 6.34 6.96 -10.16
CA ILE A 75 5.49 6.23 -9.20
C ILE A 75 6.13 6.17 -7.82
N THR A 76 7.45 5.99 -7.72
CA THR A 76 8.17 6.03 -6.44
C THR A 76 7.91 7.33 -5.68
N LYS A 77 7.92 8.47 -6.36
CA LYS A 77 7.63 9.77 -5.73
C LYS A 77 6.19 9.85 -5.23
N LEU A 78 5.23 9.33 -6.00
CA LEU A 78 3.81 9.33 -5.62
C LEU A 78 3.52 8.36 -4.46
N ARG A 79 4.37 7.36 -4.23
CA ARG A 79 4.25 6.40 -3.12
C ARG A 79 4.88 6.87 -1.81
N ALA A 80 5.67 7.93 -1.82
CA ALA A 80 6.33 8.45 -0.62
C ALA A 80 5.39 8.63 0.60
N PRO A 81 4.13 9.10 0.45
CA PRO A 81 3.18 9.19 1.56
C PRO A 81 2.88 7.83 2.23
N VAL A 82 2.89 6.73 1.50
CA VAL A 82 2.67 5.38 2.05
C VAL A 82 3.83 4.96 2.95
N GLU A 83 5.05 5.21 2.52
CA GLU A 83 6.26 4.93 3.31
C GLU A 83 6.28 5.75 4.60
N HIS A 84 5.83 7.01 4.53
CA HIS A 84 5.67 7.86 5.71
C HIS A 84 4.64 7.29 6.70
N VAL A 85 3.52 6.77 6.23
CA VAL A 85 2.51 6.09 7.07
C VAL A 85 3.13 4.90 7.78
N PHE A 86 3.83 4.02 7.07
CA PHE A 86 4.51 2.87 7.69
C PHE A 86 5.60 3.30 8.67
N GLY A 87 6.38 4.31 8.35
CA GLY A 87 7.36 4.90 9.26
C GLY A 87 6.73 5.41 10.55
N THR A 88 5.62 6.11 10.44
CA THR A 88 4.85 6.62 11.59
C THR A 88 4.32 5.48 12.46
N LEU A 89 3.70 4.47 11.86
CA LEU A 89 3.20 3.30 12.59
C LEU A 89 4.31 2.55 13.33
N LYS A 90 5.46 2.36 12.69
CA LYS A 90 6.61 1.69 13.30
C LYS A 90 7.24 2.50 14.45
N ASN A 91 7.41 3.81 14.27
CA ASN A 91 8.19 4.66 15.20
C ASN A 91 7.33 5.25 16.32
N HIS A 92 6.14 5.75 16.01
CA HIS A 92 5.28 6.42 16.97
C HIS A 92 4.25 5.48 17.61
N TYR A 93 3.78 4.47 16.89
CA TYR A 93 2.81 3.49 17.40
C TYR A 93 3.45 2.15 17.77
N ARG A 94 4.78 2.05 17.73
CA ARG A 94 5.57 0.88 18.15
C ARG A 94 5.20 -0.43 17.43
N LEU A 95 4.75 -0.34 16.18
CA LEU A 95 4.40 -1.51 15.36
C LEU A 95 5.60 -2.18 14.68
N ARG A 96 6.81 -2.04 15.21
CA ARG A 96 7.98 -2.78 14.76
C ARG A 96 7.90 -4.27 15.10
N ARG A 97 7.21 -4.59 16.19
CA ARG A 97 6.91 -5.95 16.66
C ARG A 97 5.48 -6.02 17.13
N THR A 98 4.82 -7.14 16.84
CA THR A 98 3.52 -7.45 17.43
C THR A 98 3.70 -7.80 18.90
N ARG A 99 2.82 -7.31 19.76
CA ARG A 99 2.83 -7.62 21.19
C ARG A 99 2.04 -8.87 21.53
N TYR A 100 1.25 -9.33 20.59
CA TYR A 100 0.29 -10.40 20.79
C TYR A 100 0.63 -11.60 19.92
N ILE A 101 0.32 -12.79 20.44
CA ILE A 101 0.39 -14.03 19.68
C ILE A 101 -0.97 -14.26 19.02
N GLY A 102 -0.95 -14.61 17.75
CA GLY A 102 -2.14 -14.88 16.94
C GLY A 102 -2.54 -13.71 16.03
N LEU A 103 -3.12 -14.08 14.89
CA LEU A 103 -3.44 -13.14 13.81
C LEU A 103 -4.54 -12.15 14.23
N GLU A 104 -5.58 -12.62 14.92
CA GLU A 104 -6.71 -11.79 15.34
C GLU A 104 -6.28 -10.67 16.29
N ARG A 105 -5.51 -11.01 17.33
CA ARG A 105 -5.03 -10.02 18.31
C ARG A 105 -4.07 -9.03 17.68
N THR A 106 -3.22 -9.50 16.76
CA THR A 106 -2.33 -8.66 15.96
C THR A 106 -3.14 -7.71 15.07
N ALA A 107 -4.21 -8.20 14.43
CA ALA A 107 -5.09 -7.41 13.61
C ALA A 107 -5.76 -6.28 14.41
N VAL A 108 -6.23 -6.57 15.62
CA VAL A 108 -6.79 -5.55 16.52
C VAL A 108 -5.75 -4.48 16.85
N GLN A 109 -4.53 -4.87 17.22
CA GLN A 109 -3.45 -3.93 17.53
C GLN A 109 -3.16 -2.99 16.35
N ILE A 110 -3.00 -3.52 15.16
CA ILE A 110 -2.70 -2.75 13.96
C ILE A 110 -3.86 -1.82 13.60
N THR A 111 -5.09 -2.34 13.65
CA THR A 111 -6.29 -1.56 13.34
C THR A 111 -6.44 -0.38 14.29
N LEU A 112 -6.30 -0.60 15.60
CA LEU A 112 -6.36 0.48 16.60
C LEU A 112 -5.26 1.53 16.39
N ALA A 113 -4.05 1.12 16.05
CA ALA A 113 -2.96 2.06 15.74
C ALA A 113 -3.28 2.91 14.49
N CYS A 114 -3.83 2.30 13.44
CA CYS A 114 -4.26 3.02 12.24
C CYS A 114 -5.41 4.00 12.54
N MET A 115 -6.37 3.61 13.38
CA MET A 115 -7.46 4.49 13.81
C MET A 115 -6.92 5.70 14.59
N ALA A 116 -6.06 5.48 15.57
CA ALA A 116 -5.44 6.54 16.36
C ALA A 116 -4.64 7.51 15.48
N MET A 117 -3.87 6.98 14.52
CA MET A 117 -3.13 7.79 13.55
C MET A 117 -4.07 8.62 12.67
N ASN A 118 -5.17 8.02 12.19
CA ASN A 118 -6.15 8.72 11.37
C ASN A 118 -6.83 9.85 12.14
N ILE A 119 -7.25 9.61 13.38
CA ILE A 119 -7.85 10.65 14.25
C ILE A 119 -6.90 11.83 14.41
N LYS A 120 -5.63 11.56 14.77
CA LYS A 120 -4.62 12.60 14.89
C LYS A 120 -4.41 13.36 13.58
N ARG A 121 -4.40 12.67 12.44
CA ARG A 121 -4.25 13.29 11.13
C ARG A 121 -5.47 14.14 10.73
N CYS A 122 -6.68 13.67 11.03
CA CYS A 122 -7.90 14.44 10.81
C CYS A 122 -7.91 15.76 11.59
N LEU A 123 -7.45 15.77 12.83
CA LEU A 123 -7.33 16.99 13.62
C LEU A 123 -6.35 18.01 13.00
N VAL A 124 -5.26 17.53 12.40
CA VAL A 124 -4.32 18.40 11.67
C VAL A 124 -4.96 18.96 10.41
N LEU A 125 -5.66 18.13 9.64
CA LEU A 125 -6.32 18.55 8.40
C LEU A 125 -7.49 19.51 8.65
N ALA A 126 -8.21 19.35 9.76
CA ALA A 126 -9.30 20.24 10.14
C ALA A 126 -8.85 21.65 10.59
N ARG A 127 -7.57 21.81 10.92
CA ARG A 127 -6.98 23.11 11.32
C ARG A 127 -6.39 23.89 10.13
N THR A 128 -6.24 23.25 9.00
CA THR A 128 -5.75 23.86 7.75
C THR A 128 -6.89 24.26 6.85
#